data_682af683d2afb5947e1dab1b8588927b
#
_entry.id   682af683d2afb5947e1dab1b8588927b
#
_cell.length_a   1.000
_cell.length_b   1.000
_cell.length_c   1.000
_cell.angle_alpha   90.00
_cell.angle_beta   90.00
_cell.angle_gamma   90.00
#
_symmetry.space_group_name_H-M   'P 1'
#
loop_
_entity.id
_entity.type
_entity.pdbx_description
1 polymer ?
#
loop_
_entity_poly.entity_id
_entity_poly.type
_entity_poly.pdbx_seq_one_letter_code
_entity_poly.pdbx_strand_id
1 'polypeptide(L)'
;GLSQAELDRTLDRLQPRLASLRDNYATGALPLLRVPKRRDDIPPAREALAALTKNAKTLVFFGTGGSSLGGQTLAQLGGWGIPGDDGNGGQRGRPRTRFYDNLDARTLERALASLDLATTRFVVISKSGNTPETLIQIIAAIEAVRAAGLGKRIPELFLGLTEPRSKATN
;
A
#
# COMPACT_ATOMS: atom_id res chain seq x y z
N GLY A 1 25.80 27.15 5.34
CA GLY A 1 25.53 26.33 4.18
C GLY A 1 26.81 25.86 3.52
N LEU A 2 26.77 24.83 2.67
CA LEU A 2 27.91 24.38 1.89
C LEU A 2 28.30 25.44 0.84
N SER A 3 29.60 25.69 0.66
CA SER A 3 30.09 26.48 -0.46
C SER A 3 29.97 25.70 -1.78
N GLN A 4 29.92 26.38 -2.91
CA GLN A 4 29.88 25.73 -4.22
C GLN A 4 31.05 24.76 -4.42
N ALA A 5 32.27 25.18 -4.01
CA ALA A 5 33.45 24.33 -4.11
C ALA A 5 33.40 23.05 -3.24
N GLU A 6 32.72 23.08 -2.11
CA GLU A 6 32.50 21.88 -1.27
C GLU A 6 31.46 20.97 -1.90
N LEU A 7 30.40 21.53 -2.49
CA LEU A 7 29.40 20.78 -3.23
C LEU A 7 30.04 20.06 -4.42
N ASP A 8 30.80 20.78 -5.25
CA ASP A 8 31.45 20.23 -6.45
C ASP A 8 32.41 19.08 -6.06
N ARG A 9 33.27 19.29 -5.05
CA ARG A 9 34.13 18.21 -4.54
C ARG A 9 33.36 16.99 -4.05
N THR A 10 32.20 17.20 -3.43
CA THR A 10 31.35 16.10 -2.96
C THR A 10 30.74 15.34 -4.14
N LEU A 11 30.27 16.05 -5.15
CA LEU A 11 29.71 15.46 -6.36
C LEU A 11 30.78 14.67 -7.14
N ASP A 12 32.01 15.19 -7.24
CA ASP A 12 33.11 14.48 -7.88
C ASP A 12 33.43 13.15 -7.18
N ARG A 13 33.41 13.12 -5.85
CA ARG A 13 33.59 11.90 -5.06
C ARG A 13 32.47 10.87 -5.25
N LEU A 14 31.28 11.29 -5.65
CA LEU A 14 30.14 10.41 -5.93
C LEU A 14 30.19 9.80 -7.33
N GLN A 15 30.92 10.40 -8.29
CA GLN A 15 30.98 9.92 -9.67
C GLN A 15 31.30 8.42 -9.83
N PRO A 16 32.31 7.86 -9.13
CA PRO A 16 32.59 6.41 -9.23
C PRO A 16 31.41 5.55 -8.75
N ARG A 17 30.67 6.01 -7.71
CA ARG A 17 29.50 5.30 -7.19
C ARG A 17 28.33 5.36 -8.17
N LEU A 18 28.15 6.49 -8.81
CA LEU A 18 27.13 6.64 -9.85
C LEU A 18 27.45 5.77 -11.08
N ALA A 19 28.71 5.68 -11.48
CA ALA A 19 29.14 4.78 -12.55
C ALA A 19 28.83 3.32 -12.19
N SER A 20 29.15 2.88 -10.96
CA SER A 20 28.82 1.54 -10.46
C SER A 20 27.31 1.27 -10.44
N LEU A 21 26.49 2.24 -10.05
CA LEU A 21 25.02 2.09 -10.10
C LEU A 21 24.49 1.96 -11.54
N ARG A 22 25.06 2.71 -12.47
CA ARG A 22 24.71 2.61 -13.90
C ARG A 22 25.07 1.25 -14.48
N ASP A 23 26.23 0.72 -14.11
CA ASP A 23 26.65 -0.62 -14.50
C ASP A 23 25.74 -1.71 -13.90
N ASN A 24 25.46 -1.64 -12.61
CA ASN A 24 24.50 -2.53 -11.95
C ASN A 24 23.09 -2.48 -12.57
N TYR A 25 22.67 -1.31 -13.04
CA TYR A 25 21.44 -1.16 -13.80
C TYR A 25 21.54 -1.84 -15.18
N ALA A 26 22.64 -1.62 -15.91
CA ALA A 26 22.85 -2.15 -17.25
C ALA A 26 22.96 -3.69 -17.24
N THR A 27 23.69 -4.25 -16.28
CA THR A 27 23.89 -5.69 -16.12
C THR A 27 22.71 -6.40 -15.44
N GLY A 28 21.88 -5.68 -14.68
CA GLY A 28 20.82 -6.24 -13.85
C GLY A 28 21.30 -6.82 -12.53
N ALA A 29 22.54 -6.55 -12.13
CA ALA A 29 23.12 -7.00 -10.88
C ALA A 29 22.36 -6.48 -9.65
N LEU A 30 21.66 -5.34 -9.77
CA LEU A 30 20.76 -4.83 -8.75
C LEU A 30 19.33 -4.75 -9.30
N PRO A 31 18.53 -5.82 -9.17
CA PRO A 31 17.17 -5.91 -9.75
C PRO A 31 16.23 -4.80 -9.31
N LEU A 32 16.41 -4.27 -8.08
CA LEU A 32 15.62 -3.17 -7.54
C LEU A 32 15.58 -1.95 -8.48
N LEU A 33 16.69 -1.63 -9.14
CA LEU A 33 16.77 -0.49 -10.06
C LEU A 33 15.89 -0.66 -11.31
N ARG A 34 15.48 -1.89 -11.63
CA ARG A 34 14.64 -2.23 -12.80
C ARG A 34 13.16 -2.34 -12.48
N VAL A 35 12.79 -2.38 -11.19
CA VAL A 35 11.38 -2.50 -10.76
C VAL A 35 10.46 -1.49 -11.46
N PRO A 36 10.82 -0.19 -11.60
CA PRO A 36 9.94 0.78 -12.26
C PRO A 36 9.63 0.48 -13.74
N LYS A 37 10.39 -0.41 -14.39
CA LYS A 37 10.16 -0.83 -15.78
C LYS A 37 9.27 -2.07 -15.88
N ARG A 38 9.10 -2.82 -14.82
CA ARG A 38 8.24 -4.00 -14.81
C ARG A 38 6.78 -3.59 -14.93
N ARG A 39 6.03 -4.38 -15.71
CA ARG A 39 4.60 -4.15 -15.97
C ARG A 39 3.78 -5.43 -15.93
N ASP A 40 4.45 -6.57 -15.78
CA ASP A 40 3.87 -7.91 -15.76
C ASP A 40 2.93 -8.16 -14.57
N ASP A 41 3.13 -7.44 -13.48
CA ASP A 41 2.32 -7.48 -12.27
C ASP A 41 1.05 -6.59 -12.34
N ILE A 42 1.01 -5.63 -13.25
CA ILE A 42 -0.12 -4.67 -13.35
C ILE A 42 -1.43 -5.32 -13.80
N PRO A 43 -1.47 -6.16 -14.86
CA PRO A 43 -2.73 -6.77 -15.29
C PRO A 43 -3.37 -7.64 -14.21
N PRO A 44 -2.66 -8.60 -13.55
CA PRO A 44 -3.27 -9.40 -12.50
C PRO A 44 -3.67 -8.58 -11.27
N ALA A 45 -2.91 -7.53 -10.93
CA ALA A 45 -3.29 -6.62 -9.84
C ALA A 45 -4.58 -5.84 -10.15
N ARG A 46 -4.75 -5.40 -11.39
CA ARG A 46 -5.98 -4.72 -11.84
C ARG A 46 -7.19 -5.65 -11.79
N GLU A 47 -7.03 -6.89 -12.21
CA GLU A 47 -8.08 -7.91 -12.17
C GLU A 47 -8.50 -8.21 -10.72
N ALA A 48 -7.54 -8.46 -9.84
CA ALA A 48 -7.80 -8.69 -8.42
C ALA A 48 -8.51 -7.49 -7.76
N LEU A 49 -8.07 -6.26 -8.07
CA LEU A 49 -8.71 -5.05 -7.56
C LEU A 49 -10.13 -4.89 -8.10
N ALA A 50 -10.36 -5.15 -9.38
CA ALA A 50 -11.69 -5.06 -9.99
C ALA A 50 -12.67 -6.07 -9.37
N ALA A 51 -12.20 -7.29 -9.11
CA ALA A 51 -12.99 -8.30 -8.40
C ALA A 51 -13.31 -7.88 -6.97
N LEU A 52 -12.30 -7.43 -6.21
CA LEU A 52 -12.46 -6.96 -4.83
C LEU A 52 -13.43 -5.79 -4.72
N THR A 53 -13.32 -4.81 -5.62
CA THR A 53 -14.08 -3.56 -5.53
C THR A 53 -15.49 -3.63 -6.09
N LYS A 54 -15.91 -4.79 -6.59
CA LYS A 54 -17.28 -4.98 -7.08
C LYS A 54 -18.28 -4.67 -5.98
N ASN A 55 -19.17 -3.71 -6.23
CA ASN A 55 -20.17 -3.20 -5.27
C ASN A 55 -19.57 -2.61 -3.98
N ALA A 56 -18.31 -2.24 -3.99
CA ALA A 56 -17.68 -1.55 -2.86
C ALA A 56 -17.97 -0.05 -2.88
N LYS A 57 -18.24 0.52 -1.71
CA LYS A 57 -18.33 1.98 -1.49
C LYS A 57 -17.07 2.54 -0.84
N THR A 58 -16.38 1.72 -0.06
CA THR A 58 -15.15 2.12 0.63
C THR A 58 -14.07 1.08 0.43
N LEU A 59 -12.84 1.54 0.20
CA LEU A 59 -11.63 0.74 0.11
C LEU A 59 -10.66 1.21 1.20
N VAL A 60 -10.37 0.34 2.14
CA VAL A 60 -9.47 0.58 3.27
C VAL A 60 -8.14 -0.09 3.01
N PHE A 61 -7.04 0.64 3.16
CA PHE A 61 -5.70 0.11 3.11
C PHE A 61 -5.10 0.06 4.51
N PHE A 62 -4.61 -1.11 4.90
CA PHE A 62 -3.78 -1.33 6.07
C PHE A 62 -2.33 -1.52 5.65
N GLY A 63 -1.43 -0.83 6.30
CA GLY A 63 0.00 -0.93 6.08
C GLY A 63 0.72 0.17 6.82
N THR A 64 2.03 0.03 7.01
CA THR A 64 2.86 1.01 7.72
C THR A 64 4.02 1.45 6.87
N GLY A 65 4.57 2.63 7.15
CA GLY A 65 5.71 3.19 6.42
C GLY A 65 5.48 3.22 4.91
N GLY A 66 6.39 2.67 4.13
CA GLY A 66 6.31 2.66 2.66
C GLY A 66 5.08 1.95 2.09
N SER A 67 4.54 0.97 2.82
CA SER A 67 3.32 0.26 2.41
C SER A 67 2.06 1.13 2.49
N SER A 68 2.07 2.19 3.29
CA SER A 68 0.98 3.18 3.39
C SER A 68 1.32 4.45 2.61
N LEU A 69 2.45 5.10 2.93
CA LEU A 69 2.81 6.41 2.38
C LEU A 69 2.95 6.41 0.86
N GLY A 70 3.52 5.34 0.29
CA GLY A 70 3.63 5.18 -1.17
C GLY A 70 2.25 5.14 -1.84
N GLY A 71 1.32 4.37 -1.29
CA GLY A 71 -0.05 4.28 -1.78
C GLY A 71 -0.80 5.61 -1.66
N GLN A 72 -0.65 6.30 -0.52
CA GLN A 72 -1.23 7.63 -0.30
C GLN A 72 -0.71 8.65 -1.32
N THR A 73 0.60 8.67 -1.55
CA THR A 73 1.23 9.56 -2.54
C THR A 73 0.68 9.31 -3.94
N LEU A 74 0.61 8.05 -4.37
CA LEU A 74 0.06 7.69 -5.68
C LEU A 74 -1.42 8.04 -5.79
N ALA A 75 -2.21 7.82 -4.74
CA ALA A 75 -3.61 8.18 -4.71
C ALA A 75 -3.80 9.69 -4.87
N GLN A 76 -3.02 10.51 -4.16
CA GLN A 76 -3.08 11.97 -4.26
C GLN A 76 -2.65 12.47 -5.64
N LEU A 77 -1.56 11.93 -6.20
CA LEU A 77 -1.11 12.25 -7.56
C LEU A 77 -2.14 11.82 -8.63
N GLY A 78 -2.90 10.76 -8.36
CA GLY A 78 -4.00 10.30 -9.21
C GLY A 78 -5.30 11.08 -9.06
N GLY A 79 -5.31 12.19 -8.30
CA GLY A 79 -6.49 13.02 -8.07
C GLY A 79 -7.51 12.39 -7.10
N TRP A 80 -7.08 11.44 -6.28
CA TRP A 80 -7.91 10.89 -5.21
C TRP A 80 -7.83 11.84 -4.03
N GLY A 81 -8.98 12.22 -3.48
CA GLY A 81 -9.05 13.15 -2.36
C GLY A 81 -8.27 12.67 -1.14
N ILE A 82 -7.85 13.61 -0.31
CA ILE A 82 -7.21 13.34 0.98
C ILE A 82 -8.19 12.53 1.83
N PRO A 83 -7.72 11.53 2.62
CA PRO A 83 -8.58 10.80 3.54
C PRO A 83 -9.36 11.76 4.45
N GLY A 84 -10.69 11.70 4.38
CA GLY A 84 -11.57 12.63 5.11
C GLY A 84 -12.13 13.79 4.27
N ASP A 85 -11.65 14.00 3.07
CA ASP A 85 -12.29 14.90 2.12
C ASP A 85 -13.57 14.23 1.58
N ASP A 86 -14.73 14.73 2.01
CA ASP A 86 -16.04 14.36 1.45
C ASP A 86 -16.27 14.97 0.07
N GLY A 87 -15.23 15.63 -0.45
CA GLY A 87 -15.23 16.36 -1.69
C GLY A 87 -15.66 15.50 -2.87
N ASN A 88 -16.47 16.09 -3.71
CA ASN A 88 -16.95 15.59 -4.99
C ASN A 88 -15.82 15.24 -6.01
N GLY A 89 -14.55 15.16 -5.56
CA GLY A 89 -13.37 14.85 -6.36
C GLY A 89 -13.18 13.37 -6.66
N GLY A 90 -13.91 12.48 -6.00
CA GLY A 90 -13.90 11.06 -6.36
C GLY A 90 -14.53 10.87 -7.74
N GLN A 91 -13.77 10.33 -8.67
CA GLN A 91 -14.34 9.97 -9.98
C GLN A 91 -15.58 9.11 -9.77
N ARG A 92 -16.71 9.53 -10.35
CA ARG A 92 -17.99 8.83 -10.24
C ARG A 92 -17.80 7.32 -10.50
N GLY A 93 -18.25 6.48 -9.55
CA GLY A 93 -18.22 5.03 -9.67
C GLY A 93 -17.01 4.34 -9.03
N ARG A 94 -16.11 5.05 -8.35
CA ARG A 94 -15.00 4.45 -7.60
C ARG A 94 -15.29 4.44 -6.09
N PRO A 95 -14.81 3.39 -5.35
CA PRO A 95 -14.92 3.38 -3.90
C PRO A 95 -14.11 4.52 -3.29
N ARG A 96 -14.61 5.07 -2.17
CA ARG A 96 -13.86 6.03 -1.35
C ARG A 96 -12.64 5.33 -0.74
N THR A 97 -11.45 5.90 -0.88
CA THR A 97 -10.21 5.31 -0.38
C THR A 97 -9.84 5.86 0.99
N ARG A 98 -9.41 4.98 1.90
CA ARG A 98 -8.92 5.33 3.23
C ARG A 98 -7.63 4.55 3.54
N PHE A 99 -6.67 5.20 4.19
CA PHE A 99 -5.42 4.59 4.64
C PHE A 99 -5.36 4.65 6.16
N TYR A 100 -5.10 3.52 6.79
CA TYR A 100 -4.89 3.41 8.22
C TYR A 100 -3.50 2.83 8.47
N ASP A 101 -2.63 3.61 9.09
CA ASP A 101 -1.23 3.30 9.37
C ASP A 101 -0.87 3.48 10.85
N ASN A 102 -1.86 3.76 11.69
CA ASN A 102 -1.70 4.01 13.11
C ASN A 102 -2.38 2.91 13.94
N LEU A 103 -1.77 2.58 15.10
CA LEU A 103 -2.28 1.59 16.06
C LEU A 103 -2.99 2.20 17.27
N ASP A 104 -3.29 3.50 17.27
CA ASP A 104 -4.12 4.06 18.33
C ASP A 104 -5.46 3.33 18.37
N ALA A 105 -5.68 2.58 19.43
CA ALA A 105 -6.82 1.68 19.58
C ALA A 105 -8.16 2.40 19.46
N ARG A 106 -8.27 3.59 20.08
CA ARG A 106 -9.49 4.40 20.05
C ARG A 106 -9.77 4.94 18.65
N THR A 107 -8.73 5.37 17.95
CA THR A 107 -8.84 5.88 16.57
C THR A 107 -9.26 4.75 15.63
N LEU A 108 -8.64 3.57 15.72
CA LEU A 108 -8.96 2.43 14.88
C LEU A 108 -10.38 1.91 15.16
N GLU A 109 -10.79 1.79 16.44
CA GLU A 109 -12.13 1.39 16.82
C GLU A 109 -13.20 2.32 16.23
N ARG A 110 -13.03 3.64 16.40
CA ARG A 110 -13.94 4.63 15.83
C ARG A 110 -13.98 4.60 14.32
N ALA A 111 -12.81 4.43 13.70
CA ALA A 111 -12.71 4.32 12.25
C ALA A 111 -13.50 3.11 11.74
N LEU A 112 -13.31 1.93 12.32
CA LEU A 112 -14.03 0.70 11.94
C LEU A 112 -15.52 0.82 12.22
N ALA A 113 -15.93 1.40 13.36
CA ALA A 113 -17.33 1.62 13.72
C ALA A 113 -18.05 2.59 12.76
N SER A 114 -17.31 3.49 12.10
CA SER A 114 -17.87 4.46 11.14
C SER A 114 -18.11 3.87 9.74
N LEU A 115 -17.65 2.64 9.48
CA LEU A 115 -17.72 2.01 8.16
C LEU A 115 -19.00 1.19 7.99
N ASP A 116 -19.63 1.28 6.81
CA ASP A 116 -20.55 0.24 6.35
C ASP A 116 -19.74 -0.98 5.89
N LEU A 117 -19.52 -1.93 6.81
CA LEU A 117 -18.66 -3.09 6.59
C LEU A 117 -19.17 -3.99 5.45
N ALA A 118 -20.46 -3.97 5.14
CA ALA A 118 -21.03 -4.77 4.06
C ALA A 118 -20.53 -4.28 2.67
N THR A 119 -20.25 -2.98 2.55
CA THR A 119 -19.78 -2.34 1.32
C THR A 119 -18.33 -1.87 1.41
N THR A 120 -17.64 -2.19 2.50
CA THR A 120 -16.21 -1.91 2.69
C THR A 120 -15.36 -3.10 2.21
N ARG A 121 -14.21 -2.80 1.62
CA ARG A 121 -13.16 -3.77 1.25
C ARG A 121 -11.86 -3.36 1.90
N PHE A 122 -11.05 -4.36 2.23
CA PHE A 122 -9.78 -4.17 2.93
C PHE A 122 -8.62 -4.71 2.08
N VAL A 123 -7.62 -3.86 1.83
CA VAL A 123 -6.35 -4.25 1.24
C VAL A 123 -5.28 -4.18 2.30
N VAL A 124 -4.62 -5.29 2.57
CA VAL A 124 -3.61 -5.43 3.61
C VAL A 124 -2.24 -5.54 2.96
N ILE A 125 -1.36 -4.61 3.23
CA ILE A 125 -0.05 -4.53 2.58
C ILE A 125 1.06 -4.76 3.62
N SER A 126 1.73 -5.90 3.51
CA SER A 126 2.90 -6.22 4.33
C SER A 126 3.89 -7.05 3.53
N LYS A 127 5.07 -6.50 3.23
CA LYS A 127 6.11 -7.19 2.45
C LYS A 127 6.44 -8.56 3.05
N SER A 128 6.74 -8.61 4.33
CA SER A 128 7.10 -9.85 5.05
C SER A 128 5.90 -10.70 5.46
N GLY A 129 4.70 -10.15 5.44
CA GLY A 129 3.50 -10.76 6.04
C GLY A 129 3.49 -10.78 7.57
N ASN A 130 4.55 -10.27 8.22
CA ASN A 130 4.76 -10.37 9.68
C ASN A 130 4.86 -9.00 10.36
N THR A 131 4.50 -7.90 9.71
CA THR A 131 4.52 -6.57 10.32
C THR A 131 3.49 -6.51 11.44
N PRO A 132 3.89 -6.38 12.73
CA PRO A 132 2.96 -6.51 13.86
C PRO A 132 1.81 -5.52 13.79
N GLU A 133 2.10 -4.27 13.39
CA GLU A 133 1.09 -3.22 13.26
C GLU A 133 0.01 -3.59 12.24
N THR A 134 0.43 -4.10 11.09
CA THR A 134 -0.51 -4.53 10.04
C THR A 134 -1.31 -5.76 10.49
N LEU A 135 -0.69 -6.69 11.23
CA LEU A 135 -1.39 -7.86 11.79
C LEU A 135 -2.45 -7.44 12.82
N ILE A 136 -2.15 -6.49 13.69
CA ILE A 136 -3.13 -5.98 14.67
C ILE A 136 -4.30 -5.30 13.95
N GLN A 137 -4.03 -4.48 12.95
CA GLN A 137 -5.07 -3.82 12.16
C GLN A 137 -6.01 -4.83 11.47
N ILE A 138 -5.45 -5.88 10.86
CA ILE A 138 -6.27 -6.90 10.19
C ILE A 138 -7.09 -7.72 11.18
N ILE A 139 -6.52 -8.08 12.35
CA ILE A 139 -7.24 -8.82 13.40
C ILE A 139 -8.42 -7.98 13.89
N ALA A 140 -8.21 -6.71 14.20
CA ALA A 140 -9.28 -5.80 14.63
C ALA A 140 -10.39 -5.67 13.57
N ALA A 141 -10.03 -5.54 12.30
CA ALA A 141 -11.00 -5.45 11.21
C ALA A 141 -11.77 -6.76 11.00
N ILE A 142 -11.12 -7.91 11.12
CA ILE A 142 -11.77 -9.22 11.04
C ILE A 142 -12.78 -9.38 12.17
N GLU A 143 -12.43 -9.00 13.40
CA GLU A 143 -13.35 -9.06 14.54
C GLU A 143 -14.54 -8.10 14.36
N ALA A 144 -14.32 -6.89 13.86
CA ALA A 144 -15.41 -5.97 13.54
C ALA A 144 -16.37 -6.56 12.48
N VAL A 145 -15.83 -7.19 11.44
CA VAL A 145 -16.62 -7.86 10.37
C VAL A 145 -17.41 -9.05 10.96
N ARG A 146 -16.81 -9.83 11.87
CA ARG A 146 -17.50 -10.93 12.57
C ARG A 146 -18.63 -10.42 13.45
N ALA A 147 -18.35 -9.38 14.24
CA ALA A 147 -19.34 -8.75 15.13
C ALA A 147 -20.54 -8.17 14.34
N ALA A 148 -20.30 -7.72 13.11
CA ALA A 148 -21.35 -7.27 12.19
C ALA A 148 -22.13 -8.42 11.51
N GLY A 149 -21.88 -9.68 11.87
CA GLY A 149 -22.55 -10.86 11.27
C GLY A 149 -22.04 -11.22 9.87
N LEU A 150 -20.95 -10.61 9.41
CA LEU A 150 -20.42 -10.78 8.05
C LEU A 150 -19.25 -11.80 7.98
N GLY A 151 -19.03 -12.61 9.02
CA GLY A 151 -17.88 -13.51 9.13
C GLY A 151 -17.68 -14.44 7.92
N LYS A 152 -18.79 -14.94 7.33
CA LYS A 152 -18.73 -15.81 6.15
C LYS A 152 -18.21 -15.10 4.88
N ARG A 153 -18.24 -13.76 4.87
CA ARG A 153 -17.81 -12.93 3.75
C ARG A 153 -16.36 -12.47 3.84
N ILE A 154 -15.65 -12.81 4.91
CA ILE A 154 -14.24 -12.41 5.08
C ILE A 154 -13.38 -12.67 3.83
N PRO A 155 -13.44 -13.83 3.14
CA PRO A 155 -12.66 -14.08 1.94
C PRO A 155 -12.97 -13.13 0.77
N GLU A 156 -14.18 -12.55 0.73
CA GLU A 156 -14.59 -11.58 -0.29
C GLU A 156 -14.22 -10.14 0.05
N LEU A 157 -14.05 -9.86 1.35
CA LEU A 157 -13.85 -8.50 1.86
C LEU A 157 -12.39 -8.13 1.98
N PHE A 158 -11.46 -9.08 2.02
CA PHE A 158 -10.05 -8.86 2.27
C PHE A 158 -9.16 -9.34 1.14
N LEU A 159 -8.13 -8.54 0.81
CA LEU A 159 -7.05 -8.87 -0.12
C LEU A 159 -5.71 -8.60 0.54
N GLY A 160 -4.82 -9.59 0.57
CA GLY A 160 -3.45 -9.46 1.05
C GLY A 160 -2.47 -9.19 -0.09
N LEU A 161 -1.56 -8.26 0.12
CA LEU A 161 -0.39 -8.01 -0.72
C LEU A 161 0.88 -8.29 0.10
N THR A 162 1.62 -9.32 -0.31
CA THR A 162 2.84 -9.74 0.39
C THR A 162 3.82 -10.35 -0.60
N GLU A 163 5.08 -10.50 -0.21
CA GLU A 163 6.04 -11.25 -1.02
C GLU A 163 5.60 -12.71 -1.16
N PRO A 164 5.83 -13.31 -2.35
CA PRO A 164 5.64 -14.75 -2.49
C PRO A 164 6.49 -15.46 -1.45
N ARG A 165 5.92 -16.42 -0.71
CA ARG A 165 6.72 -17.28 0.16
C ARG A 165 7.73 -18.00 -0.73
N SER A 166 9.03 -17.83 -0.48
CA SER A 166 10.03 -18.72 -1.02
C SER A 166 9.60 -20.13 -0.60
N LYS A 167 9.49 -21.05 -1.57
CA LYS A 167 9.32 -22.47 -1.22
C LYS A 167 10.47 -22.77 -0.28
N ALA A 168 10.17 -22.99 1.00
CA ALA A 168 11.15 -23.51 1.92
C ALA A 168 11.67 -24.78 1.28
N THR A 169 12.93 -24.76 0.88
CA THR A 169 13.67 -25.98 0.58
C THR A 169 13.67 -26.80 1.87
N ASN A 170 12.81 -27.82 1.91
CA ASN A 170 12.92 -28.89 2.92
C ASN A 170 14.27 -29.55 2.77
#